data_fd099cd7dedbbe9c80483a5c096f857c
#
_entry.id   fd099cd7dedbbe9c80483a5c096f857c
#
_cell.length_a   1.000
_cell.length_b   1.000
_cell.length_c   1.000
_cell.angle_alpha   90.00
_cell.angle_beta   90.00
_cell.angle_gamma   90.00
#
_symmetry.space_group_name_H-M   'P 1'
#
loop_
_entity.id
_entity.type
_entity.pdbx_description
1 polymer ?
#
loop_
_entity_poly.entity_id
_entity_poly.type
_entity_poly.pdbx_seq_one_letter_code
_entity_poly.pdbx_strand_id
1 'polypeptide(L)'
;TTDEQQDRGSVVGFYHIGIPPLDMPSDWTTIVRQQMQRILKSEAYRAASSLHVSVSGPSFNVASYLVTALSQDDPKIALHWSPDAPSYEREIPTLQRMYDHCAAHPKDTLFYLHTKGATRKRPPTSWTMAHWRSYMEYYILDHGRLCQHAIQHGGCDICGLDWRDEDFFASYFAGNFFWTSCAHIRRLPPPNVLVPLAKAAERRLGDWSEFWLAMAPDFKASVLHSTSGLFYLEPYMPEDYEDPSGFRNQSMPHCFPAQRSCATTPHSSSCKGFGP
;
A
#
# COMPACT_ATOMS: atom_id res chain seq x y z
N THR A 1 -32.43 -8.96 6.23
CA THR A 1 -31.43 -8.41 5.28
C THR A 1 -30.71 -7.17 5.80
N THR A 2 -31.21 -6.50 6.85
CA THR A 2 -30.59 -5.29 7.44
C THR A 2 -29.56 -5.61 8.53
N ASP A 3 -29.67 -6.71 9.24
CA ASP A 3 -28.76 -7.06 10.35
C ASP A 3 -27.42 -7.64 9.89
N GLU A 4 -27.36 -8.36 8.76
CA GLU A 4 -26.10 -8.89 8.23
C GLU A 4 -25.17 -7.81 7.65
N GLN A 5 -25.72 -6.68 7.23
CA GLN A 5 -24.94 -5.58 6.68
C GLN A 5 -24.31 -4.72 7.78
N GLN A 6 -24.88 -4.71 8.97
CA GLN A 6 -24.46 -3.93 10.13
C GLN A 6 -23.27 -4.58 10.88
N ASP A 7 -23.01 -5.88 10.66
CA ASP A 7 -21.89 -6.60 11.28
C ASP A 7 -20.58 -6.59 10.45
N ARG A 8 -20.62 -6.04 9.25
CA ARG A 8 -19.44 -5.89 8.38
C ARG A 8 -18.80 -4.53 8.62
N GLY A 9 -17.49 -4.54 8.90
CA GLY A 9 -16.72 -3.30 9.06
C GLY A 9 -16.75 -2.43 7.79
N SER A 10 -16.36 -1.18 7.95
CA SER A 10 -16.26 -0.20 6.87
C SER A 10 -15.03 -0.47 5.99
N VAL A 11 -15.04 0.10 4.77
CA VAL A 11 -13.84 0.24 3.96
C VAL A 11 -13.23 1.61 4.24
N VAL A 12 -11.92 1.67 4.48
CA VAL A 12 -11.20 2.92 4.74
C VAL A 12 -9.93 2.98 3.90
N GLY A 13 -9.74 4.10 3.20
CA GLY A 13 -8.56 4.35 2.38
C GLY A 13 -7.46 5.08 3.13
N PHE A 14 -6.20 4.74 2.82
CA PHE A 14 -5.02 5.44 3.29
C PHE A 14 -4.12 5.78 2.10
N TYR A 15 -3.85 7.06 1.93
CA TYR A 15 -2.98 7.55 0.87
C TYR A 15 -1.82 8.33 1.48
N HIS A 16 -0.59 7.88 1.19
CA HIS A 16 0.62 8.56 1.65
C HIS A 16 1.21 9.44 0.57
N ILE A 17 1.35 10.73 0.84
CA ILE A 17 2.05 11.71 0.02
C ILE A 17 3.44 11.94 0.62
N GLY A 18 4.44 11.30 0.02
CA GLY A 18 5.84 11.55 0.34
C GLY A 18 6.42 12.67 -0.53
N ILE A 19 6.71 13.82 0.07
CA ILE A 19 7.31 14.96 -0.64
C ILE A 19 8.83 14.86 -0.55
N PRO A 20 9.54 14.81 -1.67
CA PRO A 20 11.00 14.80 -1.66
C PRO A 20 11.58 16.12 -1.13
N PRO A 21 12.85 16.13 -0.69
CA PRO A 21 13.57 17.35 -0.33
C PRO A 21 13.51 18.40 -1.44
N LEU A 22 13.52 19.70 -1.06
CA LEU A 22 13.34 20.81 -2.01
C LEU A 22 14.44 20.91 -3.07
N ASP A 23 15.64 20.42 -2.76
CA ASP A 23 16.79 20.36 -3.67
C ASP A 23 16.73 19.18 -4.66
N MET A 24 15.73 18.31 -4.49
CA MET A 24 15.54 17.16 -5.35
C MET A 24 14.52 17.47 -6.45
N PRO A 25 14.93 17.56 -7.74
CA PRO A 25 13.98 17.70 -8.83
C PRO A 25 13.02 16.50 -8.85
N SER A 26 11.75 16.79 -8.75
CA SER A 26 10.70 15.78 -8.68
C SER A 26 9.39 16.32 -9.22
N ASP A 27 8.64 15.47 -9.89
CA ASP A 27 7.30 15.78 -10.40
C ASP A 27 6.20 15.28 -9.45
N TRP A 28 6.45 15.33 -8.15
CA TRP A 28 5.56 14.80 -7.15
C TRP A 28 4.15 15.44 -7.19
N THR A 29 4.04 16.72 -7.57
CA THR A 29 2.74 17.41 -7.68
C THR A 29 1.89 16.85 -8.81
N THR A 30 2.50 16.51 -9.95
CA THR A 30 1.82 15.81 -11.05
C THR A 30 1.38 14.41 -10.62
N ILE A 31 2.24 13.69 -9.90
CA ILE A 31 1.89 12.37 -9.35
C ILE A 31 0.68 12.47 -8.42
N VAL A 32 0.70 13.40 -7.45
CA VAL A 32 -0.44 13.62 -6.54
C VAL A 32 -1.71 13.95 -7.31
N ARG A 33 -1.63 14.83 -8.31
CA ARG A 33 -2.80 15.21 -9.13
C ARG A 33 -3.38 13.99 -9.86
N GLN A 34 -2.55 13.20 -10.52
CA GLN A 34 -2.97 12.00 -11.25
C GLN A 34 -3.60 10.98 -10.30
N GLN A 35 -2.93 10.69 -9.18
CA GLN A 35 -3.42 9.73 -8.19
C GLN A 35 -4.73 10.18 -7.55
N MET A 36 -4.85 11.43 -7.12
CA MET A 36 -6.10 11.94 -6.55
C MET A 36 -7.26 11.87 -7.55
N GLN A 37 -7.02 12.26 -8.82
CA GLN A 37 -8.05 12.16 -9.86
C GLN A 37 -8.51 10.71 -10.09
N ARG A 38 -7.59 9.75 -10.01
CA ARG A 38 -7.92 8.32 -10.14
C ARG A 38 -8.63 7.80 -8.90
N ILE A 39 -8.13 8.10 -7.71
CA ILE A 39 -8.76 7.73 -6.44
C ILE A 39 -10.22 8.14 -6.43
N LEU A 40 -10.52 9.40 -6.67
CA LEU A 40 -11.88 9.96 -6.60
C LEU A 40 -12.89 9.29 -7.57
N LYS A 41 -12.38 8.70 -8.67
CA LYS A 41 -13.19 7.99 -9.67
C LYS A 41 -13.27 6.48 -9.43
N SER A 42 -12.40 5.94 -8.58
CA SER A 42 -12.18 4.51 -8.43
C SER A 42 -13.34 3.79 -7.70
N GLU A 43 -13.39 2.46 -7.90
CA GLU A 43 -14.29 1.61 -7.12
C GLU A 43 -13.92 1.58 -5.64
N ALA A 44 -12.62 1.58 -5.34
CA ALA A 44 -12.11 1.60 -3.97
C ALA A 44 -12.65 2.80 -3.19
N TYR A 45 -12.57 4.01 -3.78
CA TYR A 45 -13.07 5.22 -3.13
C TYR A 45 -14.59 5.25 -3.00
N ARG A 46 -15.32 4.75 -4.00
CA ARG A 46 -16.78 4.65 -3.90
C ARG A 46 -17.23 3.74 -2.76
N ALA A 47 -16.50 2.65 -2.52
CA ALA A 47 -16.76 1.72 -1.42
C ALA A 47 -16.33 2.27 -0.05
N ALA A 48 -15.37 3.19 -0.01
CA ALA A 48 -14.82 3.71 1.22
C ALA A 48 -15.79 4.64 1.96
N SER A 49 -15.82 4.54 3.27
CA SER A 49 -16.47 5.48 4.19
C SER A 49 -15.61 6.73 4.42
N SER A 50 -14.27 6.58 4.36
CA SER A 50 -13.31 7.68 4.50
C SER A 50 -12.01 7.39 3.77
N LEU A 51 -11.28 8.47 3.45
CA LEU A 51 -9.92 8.45 2.91
C LEU A 51 -9.01 9.32 3.79
N HIS A 52 -8.04 8.71 4.43
CA HIS A 52 -7.01 9.41 5.21
C HIS A 52 -5.80 9.71 4.33
N VAL A 53 -5.57 10.98 4.02
CA VAL A 53 -4.42 11.45 3.25
C VAL A 53 -3.35 11.94 4.22
N SER A 54 -2.24 11.23 4.30
CA SER A 54 -1.10 11.62 5.16
C SER A 54 0.02 12.21 4.32
N VAL A 55 0.53 13.34 4.74
CA VAL A 55 1.60 14.07 4.05
C VAL A 55 2.86 14.08 4.92
N SER A 56 3.99 13.69 4.34
CA SER A 56 5.32 13.85 4.93
C SER A 56 6.23 14.66 4.01
N GLY A 57 7.11 15.48 4.61
CA GLY A 57 8.06 16.30 3.88
C GLY A 57 7.75 17.82 3.91
N PRO A 58 8.56 18.63 3.20
CA PRO A 58 8.68 20.06 3.48
C PRO A 58 7.57 20.97 2.94
N SER A 59 6.70 20.49 2.05
CA SER A 59 5.73 21.33 1.30
C SER A 59 4.28 20.98 1.60
N PHE A 60 3.92 20.86 2.87
CA PHE A 60 2.55 20.51 3.27
C PHE A 60 1.48 21.41 2.65
N ASN A 61 1.69 22.73 2.65
CA ASN A 61 0.70 23.67 2.13
C ASN A 61 0.38 23.41 0.65
N VAL A 62 1.37 23.03 -0.17
CA VAL A 62 1.15 22.70 -1.58
C VAL A 62 0.37 21.40 -1.71
N ALA A 63 0.72 20.38 -0.92
CA ALA A 63 -0.02 19.11 -0.93
C ALA A 63 -1.46 19.30 -0.44
N SER A 64 -1.66 20.05 0.65
CA SER A 64 -2.98 20.38 1.19
C SER A 64 -3.82 21.10 0.15
N TYR A 65 -3.30 22.14 -0.48
CA TYR A 65 -4.00 22.86 -1.55
C TYR A 65 -4.40 21.94 -2.71
N LEU A 66 -3.49 21.08 -3.18
CA LEU A 66 -3.79 20.14 -4.26
C LEU A 66 -4.89 19.14 -3.87
N VAL A 67 -4.81 18.57 -2.69
CA VAL A 67 -5.82 17.60 -2.21
C VAL A 67 -7.18 18.29 -2.09
N THR A 68 -7.27 19.43 -1.40
CA THR A 68 -8.50 20.18 -1.20
C THR A 68 -9.13 20.62 -2.52
N ALA A 69 -8.32 21.21 -3.42
CA ALA A 69 -8.81 21.66 -4.73
C ALA A 69 -9.34 20.52 -5.62
N LEU A 70 -8.72 19.34 -5.55
CA LEU A 70 -9.16 18.18 -6.34
C LEU A 70 -10.36 17.46 -5.73
N SER A 71 -10.44 17.41 -4.42
CA SER A 71 -11.53 16.75 -3.69
C SER A 71 -12.78 17.61 -3.53
N GLN A 72 -12.70 18.92 -3.82
CA GLN A 72 -13.81 19.86 -3.64
C GLN A 72 -14.39 19.81 -2.21
N ASP A 73 -13.50 19.71 -1.21
CA ASP A 73 -13.87 19.59 0.21
C ASP A 73 -14.77 18.38 0.53
N ASP A 74 -14.60 17.26 -0.19
CA ASP A 74 -15.33 16.03 0.08
C ASP A 74 -15.13 15.60 1.56
N PRO A 75 -16.21 15.53 2.37
CA PRO A 75 -16.12 15.22 3.80
C PRO A 75 -15.57 13.83 4.10
N LYS A 76 -15.50 12.95 3.11
CA LYS A 76 -14.83 11.65 3.27
C LYS A 76 -13.31 11.77 3.41
N ILE A 77 -12.70 12.91 3.04
CA ILE A 77 -11.25 13.07 3.00
C ILE A 77 -10.75 13.77 4.26
N ALA A 78 -9.93 13.08 5.03
CA ALA A 78 -9.23 13.61 6.19
C ALA A 78 -7.75 13.80 5.87
N LEU A 79 -7.27 15.05 5.94
CA LEU A 79 -5.88 15.38 5.66
C LEU A 79 -5.07 15.41 6.97
N HIS A 80 -3.91 14.76 6.96
CA HIS A 80 -3.02 14.65 8.11
C HIS A 80 -1.60 15.07 7.73
N TRP A 81 -0.97 15.82 8.60
CA TRP A 81 0.41 16.22 8.44
C TRP A 81 1.32 15.65 9.53
N SER A 82 2.49 15.22 9.11
CA SER A 82 3.55 14.74 10.01
C SER A 82 4.80 15.61 9.79
N PRO A 83 4.86 16.82 10.43
CA PRO A 83 5.92 17.80 10.19
C PRO A 83 7.28 17.29 10.63
N ASP A 84 7.32 16.54 11.71
CA ASP A 84 8.53 16.03 12.35
C ASP A 84 8.99 14.69 11.81
N ALA A 85 8.23 14.10 10.86
CA ALA A 85 8.66 12.86 10.22
C ALA A 85 9.88 13.16 9.34
N PRO A 86 11.07 12.71 9.73
CA PRO A 86 12.26 12.89 8.90
C PRO A 86 12.01 12.29 7.52
N SER A 87 12.60 12.86 6.49
CA SER A 87 12.43 12.39 5.10
C SER A 87 12.79 10.91 4.91
N TYR A 88 13.52 10.31 5.85
CA TYR A 88 13.84 8.88 5.85
C TYR A 88 12.73 8.00 6.45
N GLU A 89 11.80 8.53 7.23
CA GLU A 89 10.68 7.75 7.78
C GLU A 89 9.57 7.46 6.76
N ARG A 90 9.58 8.19 5.64
CA ARG A 90 8.71 7.91 4.48
C ARG A 90 7.27 7.60 4.87
N GLU A 91 6.85 6.33 4.72
CA GLU A 91 5.48 5.85 4.88
C GLU A 91 5.08 5.55 6.33
N ILE A 92 6.04 5.49 7.26
CA ILE A 92 5.79 5.09 8.66
C ILE A 92 4.66 5.87 9.33
N PRO A 93 4.53 7.20 9.18
CA PRO A 93 3.43 7.94 9.79
C PRO A 93 2.04 7.48 9.31
N THR A 94 1.95 7.07 8.03
CA THR A 94 0.67 6.56 7.48
C THR A 94 0.40 5.15 7.95
N LEU A 95 1.40 4.28 7.97
CA LEU A 95 1.27 2.92 8.49
C LEU A 95 0.90 2.94 9.99
N GLN A 96 1.46 3.89 10.76
CA GLN A 96 1.09 4.07 12.17
C GLN A 96 -0.39 4.47 12.32
N ARG A 97 -0.89 5.37 11.48
CA ARG A 97 -2.32 5.73 11.48
C ARG A 97 -3.22 4.54 11.12
N MET A 98 -2.80 3.71 10.17
CA MET A 98 -3.52 2.46 9.85
C MET A 98 -3.56 1.54 11.07
N TYR A 99 -2.43 1.38 11.75
CA TYR A 99 -2.32 0.57 12.96
C TYR A 99 -3.24 1.06 14.08
N ASP A 100 -3.22 2.38 14.35
CA ASP A 100 -4.04 3.02 15.36
C ASP A 100 -5.54 2.95 15.02
N HIS A 101 -5.90 3.15 13.73
CA HIS A 101 -7.26 2.98 13.24
C HIS A 101 -7.76 1.55 13.51
N CYS A 102 -6.95 0.54 13.17
CA CYS A 102 -7.33 -0.85 13.36
C CYS A 102 -7.42 -1.27 14.84
N ALA A 103 -6.73 -0.59 15.73
CA ALA A 103 -6.92 -0.80 17.16
C ALA A 103 -8.34 -0.39 17.62
N ALA A 104 -8.87 0.70 17.05
CA ALA A 104 -10.21 1.20 17.35
C ALA A 104 -11.34 0.52 16.55
N HIS A 105 -11.03 0.09 15.31
CA HIS A 105 -11.99 -0.44 14.33
C HIS A 105 -11.58 -1.83 13.80
N PRO A 106 -11.64 -2.89 14.63
CA PRO A 106 -11.06 -4.19 14.32
C PRO A 106 -11.73 -4.96 13.17
N LYS A 107 -12.93 -4.55 12.74
CA LYS A 107 -13.67 -5.19 11.65
C LYS A 107 -13.46 -4.53 10.30
N ASP A 108 -12.81 -3.37 10.24
CA ASP A 108 -12.65 -2.61 9.00
C ASP A 108 -11.68 -3.27 8.02
N THR A 109 -11.91 -2.98 6.75
CA THR A 109 -11.04 -3.36 5.63
C THR A 109 -10.37 -2.11 5.09
N LEU A 110 -9.06 -2.16 4.89
CA LEU A 110 -8.26 -1.00 4.47
C LEU A 110 -7.68 -1.20 3.08
N PHE A 111 -7.54 -0.09 2.33
CA PHE A 111 -6.62 -0.04 1.19
C PHE A 111 -5.56 1.04 1.39
N TYR A 112 -4.38 0.77 0.86
CA TYR A 112 -3.21 1.64 1.00
C TYR A 112 -2.52 1.87 -0.33
N LEU A 113 -2.10 3.10 -0.55
CA LEU A 113 -1.23 3.50 -1.65
C LEU A 113 -0.37 4.71 -1.27
N HIS A 114 0.66 4.99 -2.09
CA HIS A 114 1.56 6.12 -1.87
C HIS A 114 2.02 6.77 -3.18
N THR A 115 2.70 7.92 -3.09
CA THR A 115 3.30 8.62 -4.25
C THR A 115 4.51 7.87 -4.81
N LYS A 116 4.26 6.68 -5.41
CA LYS A 116 5.31 5.85 -6.02
C LYS A 116 6.03 6.60 -7.13
N GLY A 117 7.36 6.63 -7.05
CA GLY A 117 8.20 7.29 -8.06
C GLY A 117 8.52 8.76 -7.78
N ALA A 118 7.92 9.39 -6.76
CA ALA A 118 8.17 10.81 -6.43
C ALA A 118 9.65 11.16 -6.17
N THR A 119 10.45 10.20 -5.73
CA THR A 119 11.89 10.38 -5.46
C THR A 119 12.80 10.00 -6.64
N ARG A 120 12.24 9.64 -7.81
CA ARG A 120 13.03 9.23 -8.98
C ARG A 120 13.29 10.41 -9.90
N LYS A 121 14.59 10.68 -10.16
CA LYS A 121 15.05 11.94 -10.77
C LYS A 121 15.21 11.91 -12.31
N ARG A 122 15.25 10.73 -12.97
CA ARG A 122 15.72 10.65 -14.37
C ARG A 122 14.96 9.63 -15.23
N PRO A 123 14.65 9.98 -16.49
CA PRO A 123 14.31 9.01 -17.51
C PRO A 123 15.47 8.00 -17.73
N PRO A 124 15.19 6.73 -18.09
CA PRO A 124 13.87 6.15 -18.33
C PRO A 124 13.11 5.72 -17.06
N THR A 125 13.77 5.72 -15.90
CA THR A 125 13.21 5.20 -14.64
C THR A 125 11.93 5.92 -14.20
N SER A 126 11.78 7.23 -14.50
CA SER A 126 10.54 7.95 -14.19
C SER A 126 9.36 7.46 -15.03
N TRP A 127 9.60 7.08 -16.27
CA TRP A 127 8.59 6.56 -17.18
C TRP A 127 8.15 5.13 -16.78
N THR A 128 9.11 4.23 -16.55
CA THR A 128 8.81 2.88 -16.07
C THR A 128 8.08 2.91 -14.72
N MET A 129 8.45 3.84 -13.81
CA MET A 129 7.74 4.04 -12.54
C MET A 129 6.31 4.54 -12.73
N ALA A 130 6.04 5.39 -13.72
CA ALA A 130 4.70 5.86 -14.02
C ALA A 130 3.79 4.72 -14.50
N HIS A 131 4.30 3.86 -15.39
CA HIS A 131 3.57 2.68 -15.86
C HIS A 131 3.33 1.66 -14.74
N TRP A 132 4.35 1.38 -13.94
CA TRP A 132 4.20 0.50 -12.77
C TRP A 132 3.17 1.04 -11.78
N ARG A 133 3.19 2.35 -11.50
CA ARG A 133 2.19 2.98 -10.65
C ARG A 133 0.78 2.83 -11.24
N SER A 134 0.60 3.11 -12.54
CA SER A 134 -0.70 2.98 -13.22
C SER A 134 -1.22 1.54 -13.19
N TYR A 135 -0.36 0.56 -13.35
CA TYR A 135 -0.68 -0.85 -13.21
C TYR A 135 -1.19 -1.19 -11.80
N MET A 136 -0.48 -0.74 -10.75
CA MET A 136 -0.94 -0.97 -9.38
C MET A 136 -2.27 -0.28 -9.07
N GLU A 137 -2.43 0.96 -9.54
CA GLU A 137 -3.65 1.74 -9.35
C GLU A 137 -4.85 1.08 -10.06
N TYR A 138 -4.64 0.50 -11.23
CA TYR A 138 -5.68 -0.21 -11.98
C TYR A 138 -6.31 -1.33 -11.14
N TYR A 139 -5.49 -2.17 -10.53
CA TYR A 139 -6.00 -3.28 -9.73
C TYR A 139 -6.48 -2.84 -8.33
N ILE A 140 -5.69 -2.03 -7.65
CA ILE A 140 -5.95 -1.70 -6.23
C ILE A 140 -7.08 -0.67 -6.09
N LEU A 141 -7.24 0.23 -7.05
CA LEU A 141 -8.25 1.29 -7.03
C LEU A 141 -9.44 0.98 -7.93
N ASP A 142 -9.21 0.77 -9.23
CA ASP A 142 -10.30 0.67 -10.20
C ASP A 142 -11.01 -0.69 -10.11
N HIS A 143 -10.28 -1.76 -9.75
CA HIS A 143 -10.80 -3.10 -9.49
C HIS A 143 -10.70 -3.51 -8.02
N GLY A 144 -10.70 -2.55 -7.11
CA GLY A 144 -10.53 -2.76 -5.66
C GLY A 144 -11.58 -3.70 -5.04
N ARG A 145 -12.74 -3.86 -5.68
CA ARG A 145 -13.77 -4.83 -5.24
C ARG A 145 -13.29 -6.26 -5.20
N LEU A 146 -12.33 -6.64 -6.04
CA LEU A 146 -11.76 -8.00 -6.02
C LEU A 146 -11.02 -8.25 -4.72
N CYS A 147 -10.17 -7.31 -4.30
CA CYS A 147 -9.48 -7.39 -3.02
C CYS A 147 -10.47 -7.29 -1.84
N GLN A 148 -11.42 -6.36 -1.90
CA GLN A 148 -12.47 -6.25 -0.87
C GLN A 148 -13.18 -7.58 -0.69
N HIS A 149 -13.60 -8.23 -1.78
CA HIS A 149 -14.28 -9.52 -1.74
C HIS A 149 -13.36 -10.62 -1.17
N ALA A 150 -12.11 -10.71 -1.63
CA ALA A 150 -11.15 -11.70 -1.14
C ALA A 150 -10.96 -11.62 0.38
N ILE A 151 -10.95 -10.41 0.94
CA ILE A 151 -10.80 -10.18 2.38
C ILE A 151 -12.11 -10.45 3.12
N GLN A 152 -13.21 -9.82 2.70
CA GLN A 152 -14.48 -9.85 3.45
C GLN A 152 -15.25 -11.16 3.31
N HIS A 153 -15.03 -11.90 2.23
CA HIS A 153 -15.77 -13.15 1.92
C HIS A 153 -14.85 -14.33 1.63
N GLY A 154 -13.65 -14.10 1.09
CA GLY A 154 -12.70 -15.16 0.74
C GLY A 154 -11.85 -15.65 1.93
N GLY A 155 -11.85 -14.92 3.04
CA GLY A 155 -11.05 -15.25 4.22
C GLY A 155 -9.54 -14.97 4.04
N CYS A 156 -9.16 -14.09 3.10
CA CYS A 156 -7.81 -13.58 2.96
C CYS A 156 -7.55 -12.49 3.99
N ASP A 157 -6.32 -12.39 4.47
CA ASP A 157 -5.87 -11.34 5.38
C ASP A 157 -5.39 -10.10 4.63
N ILE A 158 -4.73 -10.32 3.50
CA ILE A 158 -4.15 -9.29 2.63
C ILE A 158 -4.41 -9.61 1.16
N CYS A 159 -4.45 -8.56 0.33
CA CYS A 159 -4.64 -8.67 -1.12
C CYS A 159 -3.82 -7.59 -1.84
N GLY A 160 -3.15 -7.96 -2.92
CA GLY A 160 -2.32 -7.05 -3.69
C GLY A 160 -1.84 -7.63 -5.02
N LEU A 161 -0.69 -7.16 -5.47
CA LEU A 161 -0.08 -7.51 -6.75
C LEU A 161 1.35 -7.98 -6.55
N ASP A 162 1.82 -8.81 -7.48
CA ASP A 162 3.24 -9.17 -7.57
C ASP A 162 3.82 -9.58 -6.23
N TRP A 163 3.22 -10.59 -5.62
CA TRP A 163 3.77 -11.19 -4.42
C TRP A 163 5.17 -11.73 -4.70
N ARG A 164 6.12 -11.33 -3.89
CA ARG A 164 7.52 -11.73 -3.98
C ARG A 164 7.92 -12.45 -2.71
N ASP A 165 8.51 -13.61 -2.87
CA ASP A 165 9.19 -14.36 -1.81
C ASP A 165 10.69 -14.19 -2.04
N GLU A 166 11.32 -13.27 -1.31
CA GLU A 166 12.77 -13.15 -1.34
C GLU A 166 13.37 -14.18 -0.39
N ASP A 167 14.24 -15.05 -0.92
CA ASP A 167 14.79 -16.25 -0.28
C ASP A 167 15.41 -16.06 1.14
N PHE A 168 15.65 -14.81 1.54
CA PHE A 168 16.38 -14.54 2.79
C PHE A 168 15.72 -13.51 3.72
N PHE A 169 14.70 -12.74 3.32
CA PHE A 169 14.29 -11.60 4.13
C PHE A 169 12.80 -11.49 4.44
N ALA A 170 11.97 -11.50 3.46
CA ALA A 170 10.54 -11.32 3.65
C ALA A 170 9.77 -11.51 2.35
N SER A 171 8.55 -11.95 2.50
CA SER A 171 7.57 -11.86 1.43
C SER A 171 6.91 -10.48 1.44
N TYR A 172 6.52 -9.98 0.28
CA TYR A 172 5.89 -8.66 0.16
C TYR A 172 5.16 -8.49 -1.17
N PHE A 173 4.26 -7.51 -1.22
CA PHE A 173 3.72 -7.01 -2.48
C PHE A 173 4.69 -5.97 -3.08
N ALA A 174 5.21 -6.25 -4.26
CA ALA A 174 6.12 -5.33 -4.92
C ALA A 174 5.42 -3.98 -5.19
N GLY A 175 6.00 -2.91 -4.65
CA GLY A 175 5.47 -1.56 -4.81
C GLY A 175 4.57 -1.07 -3.69
N ASN A 176 4.20 -1.92 -2.73
CA ASN A 176 3.50 -1.58 -1.50
C ASN A 176 2.14 -0.89 -1.69
N PHE A 177 1.36 -1.33 -2.70
CA PHE A 177 -0.06 -1.00 -2.82
C PHE A 177 -0.87 -2.24 -2.49
N PHE A 178 -1.80 -2.14 -1.55
CA PHE A 178 -2.48 -3.33 -1.03
C PHE A 178 -3.84 -3.04 -0.40
N TRP A 179 -4.58 -4.11 -0.19
CA TRP A 179 -5.72 -4.18 0.71
C TRP A 179 -5.41 -5.11 1.88
N THR A 180 -6.01 -4.84 3.03
CA THR A 180 -5.82 -5.66 4.24
C THR A 180 -7.01 -5.56 5.18
N SER A 181 -7.19 -6.57 6.04
CA SER A 181 -8.14 -6.49 7.14
C SER A 181 -7.51 -5.84 8.38
N CYS A 182 -8.28 -5.10 9.16
CA CYS A 182 -7.84 -4.62 10.46
C CYS A 182 -7.52 -5.76 11.43
N ALA A 183 -8.19 -6.91 11.29
CA ALA A 183 -7.84 -8.12 12.06
C ALA A 183 -6.39 -8.56 11.79
N HIS A 184 -5.91 -8.44 10.55
CA HIS A 184 -4.52 -8.72 10.19
C HIS A 184 -3.55 -7.68 10.77
N ILE A 185 -3.83 -6.39 10.54
CA ILE A 185 -2.99 -5.29 11.04
C ILE A 185 -2.74 -5.39 12.56
N ARG A 186 -3.74 -5.77 13.32
CA ARG A 186 -3.63 -5.94 14.78
C ARG A 186 -2.69 -7.05 15.23
N ARG A 187 -2.31 -7.96 14.35
CA ARG A 187 -1.32 -9.02 14.61
C ARG A 187 0.11 -8.61 14.25
N LEU A 188 0.27 -7.45 13.58
CA LEU A 188 1.57 -6.93 13.18
C LEU A 188 2.25 -6.19 14.35
N PRO A 189 3.58 -6.09 14.35
CA PRO A 189 4.26 -5.15 15.24
C PRO A 189 3.88 -3.70 14.86
N PRO A 190 3.84 -2.77 15.83
CA PRO A 190 3.58 -1.37 15.52
C PRO A 190 4.65 -0.81 14.56
N PRO A 191 4.28 -0.01 13.55
CA PRO A 191 5.21 0.44 12.49
C PRO A 191 6.44 1.20 12.98
N ASN A 192 6.40 1.84 14.13
CA ASN A 192 7.54 2.56 14.70
C ASN A 192 8.75 1.66 15.00
N VAL A 193 8.55 0.35 15.18
CA VAL A 193 9.66 -0.61 15.38
C VAL A 193 10.45 -0.85 14.09
N LEU A 194 9.91 -0.50 12.91
CA LEU A 194 10.61 -0.67 11.62
C LEU A 194 11.84 0.22 11.53
N VAL A 195 11.80 1.42 12.15
CA VAL A 195 12.92 2.38 12.11
C VAL A 195 14.20 1.81 12.74
N PRO A 196 14.18 1.33 14.01
CA PRO A 196 15.36 0.72 14.59
C PRO A 196 15.77 -0.58 13.88
N LEU A 197 14.83 -1.38 13.37
CA LEU A 197 15.13 -2.59 12.61
C LEU A 197 15.89 -2.28 11.31
N ALA A 198 15.42 -1.30 10.54
CA ALA A 198 16.08 -0.86 9.32
C ALA A 198 17.51 -0.35 9.59
N LYS A 199 17.68 0.43 10.67
CA LYS A 199 18.98 0.93 11.10
C LYS A 199 19.92 -0.21 11.51
N ALA A 200 19.44 -1.16 12.30
CA ALA A 200 20.24 -2.29 12.75
C ALA A 200 20.66 -3.22 11.60
N ALA A 201 19.83 -3.36 10.58
CA ALA A 201 20.12 -4.17 9.40
C ALA A 201 20.87 -3.42 8.29
N GLU A 202 21.25 -2.16 8.51
CA GLU A 202 21.88 -1.26 7.51
C GLU A 202 21.12 -1.19 6.18
N ARG A 203 19.78 -1.36 6.24
CA ARG A 203 18.89 -1.37 5.09
C ARG A 203 18.07 -0.10 4.99
N ARG A 204 17.51 0.12 3.80
CA ARG A 204 16.60 1.23 3.56
C ARG A 204 15.28 0.99 4.30
N LEU A 205 14.79 1.99 5.01
CA LEU A 205 13.51 1.91 5.71
C LEU A 205 12.32 1.63 4.75
N GLY A 206 12.43 2.10 3.49
CA GLY A 206 11.42 1.82 2.46
C GLY A 206 11.24 0.32 2.17
N ASP A 207 12.31 -0.46 2.24
CA ASP A 207 12.24 -1.90 2.05
C ASP A 207 11.49 -2.54 3.24
N TRP A 208 11.72 -2.06 4.46
CA TRP A 208 11.03 -2.54 5.66
C TRP A 208 9.53 -2.19 5.67
N SER A 209 9.13 -1.04 5.12
CA SER A 209 7.71 -0.71 5.01
C SER A 209 6.97 -1.65 4.05
N GLU A 210 7.62 -2.13 2.98
CA GLU A 210 7.07 -3.14 2.08
C GLU A 210 6.93 -4.51 2.78
N PHE A 211 7.83 -4.87 3.70
CA PHE A 211 7.81 -6.14 4.43
C PHE A 211 6.82 -6.18 5.61
N TRP A 212 6.34 -5.02 6.04
CA TRP A 212 5.54 -4.91 7.26
C TRP A 212 4.32 -5.84 7.28
N LEU A 213 3.56 -5.92 6.19
CA LEU A 213 2.38 -6.77 6.11
C LEU A 213 2.69 -8.27 6.31
N ALA A 214 3.87 -8.72 5.96
CA ALA A 214 4.30 -10.11 6.09
C ALA A 214 4.91 -10.45 7.45
N MET A 215 4.90 -9.52 8.41
CA MET A 215 5.44 -9.76 9.76
C MET A 215 4.50 -10.52 10.69
N ALA A 216 3.23 -10.67 10.33
CA ALA A 216 2.30 -11.52 11.09
C ALA A 216 2.60 -13.01 10.86
N PRO A 217 2.40 -13.86 11.87
CA PRO A 217 2.41 -15.30 11.66
C PRO A 217 1.13 -15.77 10.95
N ASP A 218 1.24 -16.84 10.16
CA ASP A 218 0.10 -17.62 9.65
C ASP A 218 -1.01 -16.77 9.01
N PHE A 219 -0.67 -15.99 8.01
CA PHE A 219 -1.62 -15.18 7.26
C PHE A 219 -1.89 -15.75 5.87
N LYS A 220 -3.00 -15.32 5.26
CA LYS A 220 -3.40 -15.69 3.91
C LYS A 220 -3.35 -14.48 3.00
N ALA A 221 -2.63 -14.63 1.89
CA ALA A 221 -2.53 -13.61 0.86
C ALA A 221 -3.40 -13.95 -0.35
N SER A 222 -3.87 -12.93 -1.05
CA SER A 222 -4.46 -13.02 -2.38
C SER A 222 -3.67 -12.14 -3.34
N VAL A 223 -3.37 -12.67 -4.52
CA VAL A 223 -2.65 -11.94 -5.56
C VAL A 223 -3.56 -11.80 -6.77
N LEU A 224 -3.91 -10.56 -7.12
CA LEU A 224 -4.80 -10.30 -8.26
C LEU A 224 -4.09 -10.53 -9.60
N HIS A 225 -2.83 -10.19 -9.66
CA HIS A 225 -2.01 -10.35 -10.85
C HIS A 225 -0.53 -10.45 -10.47
N SER A 226 0.21 -11.27 -11.22
CA SER A 226 1.65 -11.44 -11.04
C SER A 226 2.36 -11.27 -12.37
N THR A 227 3.48 -10.58 -12.33
CA THR A 227 4.34 -10.35 -13.49
C THR A 227 5.70 -11.01 -13.27
N SER A 228 6.34 -11.41 -14.35
CA SER A 228 7.75 -11.82 -14.35
C SER A 228 8.69 -10.63 -14.55
N GLY A 229 8.15 -9.42 -14.82
CA GLY A 229 8.90 -8.26 -15.27
C GLY A 229 9.75 -7.60 -14.18
N LEU A 230 10.83 -7.00 -14.65
CA LEU A 230 11.66 -6.11 -13.85
C LEU A 230 11.13 -4.68 -14.01
N PHE A 231 10.18 -4.28 -13.16
CA PHE A 231 9.48 -2.97 -13.21
C PHE A 231 10.40 -1.74 -13.36
N TYR A 232 11.67 -1.87 -13.01
CA TYR A 232 12.64 -0.79 -13.14
C TYR A 232 13.25 -0.70 -14.53
N LEU A 233 13.16 -1.76 -15.34
CA LEU A 233 13.81 -1.87 -16.63
C LEU A 233 12.82 -1.84 -17.80
N GLU A 234 11.63 -2.39 -17.58
CA GLU A 234 10.61 -2.54 -18.62
C GLU A 234 9.32 -1.85 -18.18
N PRO A 235 8.70 -1.03 -19.05
CA PRO A 235 7.41 -0.43 -18.78
C PRO A 235 6.32 -1.49 -18.84
N TYR A 236 5.36 -1.40 -17.93
CA TYR A 236 4.13 -2.18 -18.00
C TYR A 236 3.08 -1.35 -18.74
N MET A 237 2.81 -1.74 -19.96
CA MET A 237 1.86 -1.00 -20.79
C MET A 237 0.42 -1.38 -20.45
N PRO A 238 -0.57 -0.48 -20.59
CA PRO A 238 -1.97 -0.81 -20.33
C PRO A 238 -2.46 -2.05 -21.10
N GLU A 239 -1.98 -2.27 -22.31
CA GLU A 239 -2.31 -3.42 -23.15
C GLU A 239 -1.90 -4.76 -22.54
N ASP A 240 -0.93 -4.74 -21.64
CA ASP A 240 -0.42 -5.95 -20.97
C ASP A 240 -1.32 -6.40 -19.81
N TYR A 241 -2.15 -5.50 -19.24
CA TYR A 241 -2.95 -5.78 -18.05
C TYR A 241 -4.41 -5.31 -18.13
N GLU A 242 -4.75 -4.34 -18.98
CA GLU A 242 -6.12 -3.88 -19.17
C GLU A 242 -6.82 -4.81 -20.20
N ASP A 243 -7.32 -5.94 -19.72
CA ASP A 243 -8.17 -6.80 -20.55
C ASP A 243 -9.63 -6.35 -20.44
N PRO A 244 -10.24 -5.78 -21.52
CA PRO A 244 -11.64 -5.38 -21.51
C PRO A 244 -12.61 -6.52 -21.25
N SER A 245 -12.20 -7.77 -21.53
CA SER A 245 -13.01 -8.99 -21.37
C SER A 245 -12.65 -9.79 -20.11
N GLY A 246 -11.42 -9.62 -19.59
CA GLY A 246 -10.78 -10.55 -18.66
C GLY A 246 -11.38 -10.56 -17.26
N PHE A 247 -11.78 -9.41 -16.73
CA PHE A 247 -12.31 -9.35 -15.37
C PHE A 247 -13.69 -9.97 -15.19
N ARG A 248 -14.50 -10.06 -16.24
CA ARG A 248 -15.82 -10.70 -16.15
C ARG A 248 -15.74 -12.21 -16.00
N ASN A 249 -14.63 -12.82 -16.40
CA ASN A 249 -14.40 -14.27 -16.41
C ASN A 249 -13.30 -14.74 -15.43
N GLN A 250 -12.64 -13.82 -14.71
CA GLN A 250 -11.67 -14.25 -13.70
C GLN A 250 -12.40 -14.92 -12.55
N SER A 251 -12.01 -16.14 -12.24
CA SER A 251 -12.36 -16.80 -10.98
C SER A 251 -11.96 -15.88 -9.83
N MET A 252 -12.83 -15.76 -8.82
CA MET A 252 -12.53 -14.97 -7.61
C MET A 252 -11.14 -15.29 -7.09
N PRO A 253 -10.39 -14.27 -6.67
CA PRO A 253 -9.02 -14.45 -6.22
C PRO A 253 -8.97 -15.43 -5.03
N HIS A 254 -8.15 -16.45 -5.15
CA HIS A 254 -7.98 -17.47 -4.12
C HIS A 254 -6.96 -17.02 -3.08
N CYS A 255 -7.24 -17.35 -1.81
CA CYS A 255 -6.28 -17.18 -0.74
C CYS A 255 -5.30 -18.36 -0.70
N PHE A 256 -4.04 -18.06 -0.55
CA PHE A 256 -3.01 -19.05 -0.27
C PHE A 256 -2.31 -18.73 1.07
N PRO A 257 -1.84 -19.75 1.79
CA PRO A 257 -1.00 -19.54 2.96
C PRO A 257 0.29 -18.84 2.52
N ALA A 258 0.58 -17.68 3.10
CA ALA A 258 1.82 -16.98 2.83
C ALA A 258 2.85 -17.26 3.93
N GLN A 259 4.11 -17.32 3.54
CA GLN A 259 5.18 -17.59 4.49
C GLN A 259 5.53 -16.35 5.29
N ARG A 260 5.90 -16.57 6.55
CA ARG A 260 6.31 -15.53 7.47
C ARG A 260 7.63 -14.91 7.05
N SER A 261 7.72 -13.58 7.14
CA SER A 261 9.00 -12.88 7.05
C SER A 261 9.97 -13.33 8.16
N CYS A 262 11.18 -13.67 7.80
CA CYS A 262 12.24 -14.04 8.76
C CYS A 262 12.65 -12.91 9.72
N ALA A 263 12.23 -11.68 9.48
CA ALA A 263 12.55 -10.52 10.31
C ALA A 263 12.10 -10.64 11.79
N THR A 264 11.20 -11.56 12.10
CA THR A 264 10.61 -11.69 13.45
C THR A 264 11.06 -12.94 14.24
N THR A 265 11.86 -13.84 13.66
CA THR A 265 12.32 -15.07 14.34
C THR A 265 13.81 -15.33 14.12
N PRO A 266 14.69 -14.76 14.98
CA PRO A 266 16.14 -14.98 14.85
C PRO A 266 16.60 -16.44 15.06
N HIS A 267 15.71 -17.34 15.47
CA HIS A 267 16.06 -18.73 15.83
C HIS A 267 15.42 -19.82 14.96
N SER A 268 14.69 -19.49 13.87
CA SER A 268 14.20 -20.54 12.98
C SER A 268 15.35 -21.08 12.12
N SER A 269 15.42 -22.40 11.95
CA SER A 269 16.47 -23.06 11.15
C SER A 269 16.48 -22.65 9.68
N SER A 270 15.37 -22.11 9.19
CA SER A 270 15.21 -21.53 7.84
C SER A 270 15.69 -20.07 7.73
N CYS A 271 15.94 -19.40 8.86
CA CYS A 271 16.35 -18.00 8.93
C CYS A 271 17.78 -17.84 9.47
N LYS A 272 18.64 -18.85 9.26
CA LYS A 272 20.06 -18.81 9.67
C LYS A 272 20.81 -17.71 8.91
N GLY A 273 21.05 -16.59 9.55
CA GLY A 273 21.80 -15.45 9.01
C GLY A 273 21.59 -14.14 9.76
N PHE A 274 20.59 -14.10 10.64
CA PHE A 274 20.33 -12.96 11.53
C PHE A 274 20.70 -13.36 12.97
N GLY A 275 21.99 -13.40 13.28
CA GLY A 275 22.51 -13.33 14.62
C GLY A 275 22.56 -11.85 15.07
N PRO A 276 22.56 -11.60 16.40
CA PRO A 276 22.66 -10.26 16.94
C PRO A 276 23.95 -9.55 16.52
#